data_f5c71f727104ffc022c44d1aa05f5b78
#
_entry.id   f5c71f727104ffc022c44d1aa05f5b78
#
_cell.length_a   1.000
_cell.length_b   1.000
_cell.length_c   1.000
_cell.angle_alpha   90.00
_cell.angle_beta   90.00
_cell.angle_gamma   90.00
#
_symmetry.space_group_name_H-M   'P 1'
#
loop_
_entity.id
_entity.type
_entity.pdbx_description
1 polymer ?
#
loop_
_entity_poly.entity_id
_entity_poly.type
_entity_poly.pdbx_seq_one_letter_code
_entity_poly.pdbx_strand_id
1 'polypeptide(L)'
;NLTGILSIGDRILDLNSNRLTVTNGATSAITAGTGYAISETNTAVNPSIIQWNTVASAGSYVYPFGVAGTQLFLTFDKTTSTASNVSVATRATGSNNQPWAGPSNVGAVTNMNSVALGLSDASIPAVIDRWWDITPSAPVTANVTFRYRLSENTTNYAPADFGAQHWNGSSWDQPVGAGATAGG
;
A
#
# COMPACT_ATOMS: atom_id res chain seq x y z
N ASN A 1 -15.64 12.03 -8.64
CA ASN A 1 -15.69 12.38 -7.22
C ASN A 1 -16.93 11.75 -6.58
N LEU A 2 -16.75 11.14 -5.42
CA LEU A 2 -17.80 10.50 -4.66
C LEU A 2 -17.99 11.25 -3.32
N THR A 3 -19.17 11.80 -3.11
CA THR A 3 -19.54 12.53 -1.87
C THR A 3 -20.28 11.67 -0.84
N GLY A 4 -20.80 10.54 -1.29
CA GLY A 4 -21.52 9.56 -0.46
C GLY A 4 -20.62 8.46 0.10
N ILE A 5 -21.20 7.30 0.28
CA ILE A 5 -20.52 6.07 0.70
C ILE A 5 -20.28 5.21 -0.55
N LEU A 6 -19.06 4.71 -0.69
CA LEU A 6 -18.73 3.66 -1.64
C LEU A 6 -18.92 2.30 -0.95
N SER A 7 -19.91 1.55 -1.38
CA SER A 7 -20.06 0.16 -0.95
C SER A 7 -19.66 -0.77 -2.09
N ILE A 8 -18.56 -1.49 -1.92
CA ILE A 8 -18.09 -2.47 -2.91
C ILE A 8 -18.82 -3.81 -2.73
N GLY A 9 -19.22 -4.15 -1.49
CA GLY A 9 -19.88 -5.41 -1.20
C GLY A 9 -18.99 -6.60 -1.50
N ASP A 10 -19.44 -7.47 -2.41
CA ASP A 10 -18.72 -8.64 -2.92
C ASP A 10 -18.20 -8.45 -4.35
N ARG A 11 -18.24 -7.23 -4.85
CA ARG A 11 -17.88 -6.89 -6.23
C ARG A 11 -16.41 -6.55 -6.38
N ILE A 12 -15.95 -6.56 -7.62
CA ILE A 12 -14.63 -6.07 -8.02
C ILE A 12 -14.82 -4.73 -8.72
N LEU A 13 -14.09 -3.72 -8.24
CA LEU A 13 -14.02 -2.40 -8.87
C LEU A 13 -12.65 -2.26 -9.54
N ASP A 14 -12.58 -2.40 -10.85
CA ASP A 14 -11.36 -2.13 -11.60
C ASP A 14 -11.22 -0.62 -11.84
N LEU A 15 -10.16 -0.03 -11.30
CA LEU A 15 -9.89 1.40 -11.47
C LEU A 15 -9.35 1.72 -12.87
N ASN A 16 -8.71 0.78 -13.54
CA ASN A 16 -8.31 0.85 -14.94
C ASN A 16 -7.66 2.20 -15.33
N SER A 17 -6.56 2.54 -14.66
CA SER A 17 -5.81 3.81 -14.81
C SER A 17 -6.58 5.07 -14.39
N ASN A 18 -7.68 4.94 -13.68
CA ASN A 18 -8.44 6.08 -13.20
C ASN A 18 -8.20 6.36 -11.73
N ARG A 19 -8.44 7.62 -11.36
CA ARG A 19 -8.48 8.04 -9.97
C ARG A 19 -9.93 8.04 -9.48
N LEU A 20 -10.19 7.29 -8.42
CA LEU A 20 -11.41 7.42 -7.63
C LEU A 20 -11.14 8.41 -6.48
N THR A 21 -11.83 9.55 -6.47
CA THR A 21 -11.74 10.52 -5.38
C THR A 21 -12.98 10.40 -4.48
N VAL A 22 -12.74 10.08 -3.20
CA VAL A 22 -13.74 10.03 -2.15
C VAL A 22 -13.64 11.30 -1.34
N THR A 23 -14.64 12.19 -1.47
CA THR A 23 -14.66 13.49 -0.80
C THR A 23 -15.36 13.45 0.56
N ASN A 24 -16.12 12.37 0.84
CA ASN A 24 -16.64 12.11 2.17
C ASN A 24 -15.48 11.70 3.09
N GLY A 25 -15.19 12.54 4.09
CA GLY A 25 -14.06 12.34 5.00
C GLY A 25 -14.30 11.35 6.14
N ALA A 26 -15.50 10.76 6.25
CA ALA A 26 -15.77 9.78 7.27
C ALA A 26 -14.97 8.48 7.03
N THR A 27 -14.48 7.85 8.08
CA THR A 27 -13.77 6.57 8.00
C THR A 27 -14.62 5.43 7.42
N SER A 28 -15.95 5.59 7.48
CA SER A 28 -16.94 4.67 6.90
C SER A 28 -17.34 5.00 5.46
N ALA A 29 -16.71 5.99 4.83
CA ALA A 29 -17.07 6.39 3.47
C ALA A 29 -16.71 5.36 2.39
N ILE A 30 -15.83 4.42 2.70
CA ILE A 30 -15.60 3.23 1.89
C ILE A 30 -15.90 2.00 2.74
N THR A 31 -16.72 1.10 2.22
CA THR A 31 -17.00 -0.18 2.84
C THR A 31 -16.81 -1.30 1.81
N ALA A 32 -16.22 -2.39 2.25
CA ALA A 32 -16.07 -3.59 1.43
C ALA A 32 -16.40 -4.82 2.27
N GLY A 33 -17.15 -5.74 1.68
CA GLY A 33 -17.31 -7.09 2.23
C GLY A 33 -16.15 -7.97 1.78
N THR A 34 -16.45 -8.93 0.92
CA THR A 34 -15.41 -9.76 0.26
C THR A 34 -14.86 -9.12 -1.02
N GLY A 35 -15.47 -8.01 -1.48
CA GLY A 35 -15.04 -7.29 -2.68
C GLY A 35 -13.80 -6.43 -2.47
N TYR A 36 -13.27 -5.90 -3.55
CA TYR A 36 -12.06 -5.07 -3.53
C TYR A 36 -11.94 -4.19 -4.77
N ALA A 37 -11.05 -3.22 -4.72
CA ALA A 37 -10.64 -2.42 -5.87
C ALA A 37 -9.32 -2.93 -6.46
N ILE A 38 -9.21 -3.00 -7.78
CA ILE A 38 -7.97 -3.33 -8.48
C ILE A 38 -7.25 -2.03 -8.86
N SER A 39 -6.00 -1.87 -8.42
CA SER A 39 -5.11 -0.78 -8.83
C SER A 39 -4.02 -1.21 -9.81
N GLU A 40 -3.93 -2.50 -10.13
CA GLU A 40 -2.85 -3.08 -10.93
C GLU A 40 -3.11 -3.08 -12.44
N THR A 41 -4.29 -2.67 -12.89
CA THR A 41 -4.64 -2.64 -14.32
C THR A 41 -4.09 -1.37 -14.97
N ASN A 42 -3.48 -1.55 -16.15
CA ASN A 42 -2.95 -0.45 -16.99
C ASN A 42 -1.99 0.51 -16.27
N THR A 43 -1.09 -0.02 -15.46
CA THR A 43 -0.19 0.77 -14.59
C THR A 43 0.96 1.46 -15.33
N ALA A 44 1.15 1.19 -16.62
CA ALA A 44 2.33 1.68 -17.37
C ALA A 44 2.37 3.20 -17.54
N VAL A 45 1.23 3.88 -17.53
CA VAL A 45 1.13 5.32 -17.83
C VAL A 45 0.55 6.10 -16.66
N ASN A 46 -0.53 5.61 -16.09
CA ASN A 46 -1.21 6.26 -14.97
C ASN A 46 -1.57 5.24 -13.89
N PRO A 47 -1.16 5.47 -12.65
CA PRO A 47 -1.56 4.58 -11.57
C PRO A 47 -3.08 4.66 -11.33
N SER A 48 -3.69 3.51 -11.10
CA SER A 48 -5.05 3.42 -10.61
C SER A 48 -5.07 3.75 -9.11
N ILE A 49 -5.70 4.86 -8.73
CA ILE A 49 -5.56 5.45 -7.40
C ILE A 49 -6.91 5.58 -6.72
N ILE A 50 -6.98 5.26 -5.43
CA ILE A 50 -8.01 5.77 -4.53
C ILE A 50 -7.44 6.96 -3.77
N GLN A 51 -8.04 8.13 -3.95
CA GLN A 51 -7.75 9.32 -3.17
C GLN A 51 -8.89 9.57 -2.18
N TRP A 52 -8.57 9.59 -0.90
CA TRP A 52 -9.55 9.82 0.16
C TRP A 52 -9.24 11.13 0.89
N ASN A 53 -10.22 12.01 0.93
CA ASN A 53 -10.11 13.29 1.62
C ASN A 53 -10.37 13.05 3.11
N THR A 54 -9.33 12.78 3.88
CA THR A 54 -9.46 12.53 5.32
C THR A 54 -9.74 13.82 6.07
N VAL A 55 -10.59 13.74 7.09
CA VAL A 55 -10.92 14.90 7.93
C VAL A 55 -9.82 15.25 8.92
N ALA A 56 -9.94 16.42 9.56
CA ALA A 56 -9.03 16.89 10.60
C ALA A 56 -9.29 16.17 11.95
N SER A 57 -9.31 14.83 11.93
CA SER A 57 -9.43 14.00 13.12
C SER A 57 -8.65 12.70 12.92
N ALA A 58 -8.24 12.07 14.01
CA ALA A 58 -7.70 10.72 13.97
C ALA A 58 -8.78 9.74 13.52
N GLY A 59 -8.38 8.65 12.90
CA GLY A 59 -9.31 7.64 12.42
C GLY A 59 -8.64 6.58 11.57
N SER A 60 -9.32 5.45 11.42
CA SER A 60 -8.88 4.30 10.64
C SER A 60 -9.54 4.32 9.26
N TYR A 61 -8.74 4.50 8.22
CA TYR A 61 -9.16 4.54 6.82
C TYR A 61 -8.70 3.26 6.13
N VAL A 62 -9.66 2.44 5.70
CA VAL A 62 -9.36 1.16 5.05
C VAL A 62 -9.50 1.30 3.53
N TYR A 63 -8.40 1.19 2.82
CA TYR A 63 -8.35 1.16 1.36
C TYR A 63 -8.50 -0.29 0.90
N PRO A 64 -9.63 -0.67 0.30
CA PRO A 64 -9.97 -2.05 0.02
C PRO A 64 -9.40 -2.52 -1.32
N PHE A 65 -8.09 -2.56 -1.44
CA PHE A 65 -7.47 -3.13 -2.64
C PHE A 65 -7.51 -4.66 -2.64
N GLY A 66 -7.30 -5.23 -3.82
CA GLY A 66 -7.19 -6.66 -4.00
C GLY A 66 -6.86 -7.03 -5.43
N VAL A 67 -6.50 -8.28 -5.65
CA VAL A 67 -6.21 -8.83 -6.98
C VAL A 67 -6.40 -10.35 -6.98
N ALA A 68 -6.92 -10.86 -8.08
CA ALA A 68 -7.07 -12.30 -8.32
C ALA A 68 -7.72 -13.08 -7.15
N GLY A 69 -8.79 -12.52 -6.58
CA GLY A 69 -9.54 -13.14 -5.50
C GLY A 69 -8.95 -12.93 -4.09
N THR A 70 -7.83 -12.24 -3.96
CA THR A 70 -7.19 -11.94 -2.67
C THR A 70 -7.39 -10.49 -2.29
N GLN A 71 -7.88 -10.24 -1.08
CA GLN A 71 -7.97 -8.90 -0.51
C GLN A 71 -6.61 -8.43 0.00
N LEU A 72 -6.20 -7.26 -0.44
CA LEU A 72 -4.93 -6.61 -0.11
C LEU A 72 -5.23 -5.24 0.53
N PHE A 73 -5.98 -5.25 1.61
CA PHE A 73 -6.37 -4.01 2.26
C PHE A 73 -5.17 -3.30 2.88
N LEU A 74 -5.13 -1.99 2.68
CA LEU A 74 -4.26 -1.12 3.44
C LEU A 74 -5.11 -0.43 4.51
N THR A 75 -4.72 -0.57 5.77
CA THR A 75 -5.29 0.20 6.86
C THR A 75 -4.36 1.36 7.19
N PHE A 76 -4.88 2.56 7.09
CA PHE A 76 -4.20 3.81 7.39
C PHE A 76 -4.80 4.41 8.66
N ASP A 77 -4.22 4.06 9.81
CA ASP A 77 -4.64 4.55 11.13
C ASP A 77 -4.02 5.91 11.40
N LYS A 78 -4.70 6.94 10.93
CA LYS A 78 -4.26 8.33 11.08
C LYS A 78 -4.32 8.76 12.55
N THR A 79 -3.21 9.25 13.07
CA THR A 79 -3.06 9.66 14.47
C THR A 79 -3.05 11.18 14.66
N THR A 80 -2.82 11.94 13.59
CA THR A 80 -2.82 13.40 13.61
C THR A 80 -4.19 13.99 13.26
N SER A 81 -4.43 15.21 13.72
CA SER A 81 -5.65 15.98 13.41
C SER A 81 -5.55 16.84 12.14
N THR A 82 -4.51 16.68 11.32
CA THR A 82 -4.37 17.41 10.06
C THR A 82 -5.23 16.81 8.98
N ALA A 83 -6.09 17.60 8.33
CA ALA A 83 -6.81 17.15 7.15
C ALA A 83 -5.83 16.93 5.99
N SER A 84 -6.01 15.86 5.25
CA SER A 84 -5.17 15.54 4.09
C SER A 84 -5.94 14.73 3.06
N ASN A 85 -5.61 14.90 1.81
CA ASN A 85 -6.03 14.00 0.75
C ASN A 85 -4.96 12.91 0.64
N VAL A 86 -5.29 11.70 1.04
CA VAL A 86 -4.36 10.57 1.00
C VAL A 86 -4.65 9.71 -0.22
N SER A 87 -3.72 9.71 -1.16
CA SER A 87 -3.78 8.90 -2.37
C SER A 87 -3.06 7.59 -2.13
N VAL A 88 -3.69 6.48 -2.49
CA VAL A 88 -3.12 5.13 -2.33
C VAL A 88 -3.29 4.32 -3.60
N ALA A 89 -2.25 3.60 -3.96
CA ALA A 89 -2.25 2.54 -4.96
C ALA A 89 -1.37 1.38 -4.49
N THR A 90 -1.58 0.19 -5.02
CA THR A 90 -0.69 -0.95 -4.80
C THR A 90 -0.55 -1.77 -6.05
N ARG A 91 0.57 -2.48 -6.14
CA ARG A 91 0.85 -3.39 -7.25
C ARG A 91 1.90 -4.42 -6.89
N ALA A 92 1.83 -5.56 -7.54
CA ALA A 92 2.91 -6.53 -7.49
C ALA A 92 4.16 -5.97 -8.17
N THR A 93 5.32 -6.34 -7.65
CA THR A 93 6.63 -6.04 -8.24
C THR A 93 7.25 -7.29 -8.81
N GLY A 94 8.28 -7.13 -9.64
CA GLY A 94 9.15 -8.23 -10.03
C GLY A 94 10.17 -8.56 -8.94
N SER A 95 11.00 -9.57 -9.19
CA SER A 95 12.03 -10.04 -8.27
C SER A 95 13.11 -8.99 -7.91
N ASN A 96 13.19 -7.90 -8.63
CA ASN A 96 14.05 -6.75 -8.32
C ASN A 96 13.37 -5.73 -7.39
N ASN A 97 12.11 -5.97 -7.04
CA ASN A 97 11.27 -5.12 -6.18
C ASN A 97 11.19 -3.66 -6.61
N GLN A 98 11.48 -3.39 -7.86
CA GLN A 98 11.22 -2.07 -8.42
C GLN A 98 9.74 -1.90 -8.69
N PRO A 99 9.17 -0.74 -8.37
CA PRO A 99 7.84 -0.38 -8.87
C PRO A 99 7.89 -0.41 -10.40
N TRP A 100 6.72 -0.59 -11.03
CA TRP A 100 6.65 -0.60 -12.49
C TRP A 100 7.30 0.66 -13.09
N ALA A 101 7.59 0.61 -14.39
CA ALA A 101 8.14 1.73 -15.16
C ALA A 101 7.17 2.93 -15.23
N GLY A 102 6.82 3.45 -14.08
CA GLY A 102 6.09 4.70 -13.89
C GLY A 102 7.07 5.84 -13.67
N PRO A 103 6.62 6.99 -13.20
CA PRO A 103 7.45 8.19 -13.09
C PRO A 103 8.55 8.10 -12.03
N SER A 104 8.81 6.94 -11.48
CA SER A 104 9.66 6.81 -10.32
C SER A 104 11.09 6.47 -10.70
N ASN A 105 12.01 7.27 -10.22
CA ASN A 105 13.44 6.96 -10.16
C ASN A 105 13.76 5.94 -9.06
N VAL A 106 12.80 5.12 -8.67
CA VAL A 106 12.99 4.17 -7.56
C VAL A 106 13.97 3.11 -8.00
N GLY A 107 15.09 3.05 -7.31
CA GLY A 107 16.11 2.03 -7.51
C GLY A 107 15.71 0.68 -6.90
N ALA A 108 16.50 -0.34 -7.18
CA ALA A 108 16.39 -1.62 -6.49
C ALA A 108 16.49 -1.42 -4.97
N VAL A 109 15.81 -2.25 -4.20
CA VAL A 109 15.79 -2.13 -2.74
C VAL A 109 17.22 -2.27 -2.18
N THR A 110 17.56 -1.39 -1.26
CA THR A 110 18.82 -1.38 -0.50
C THR A 110 18.52 -1.26 0.99
N ASN A 111 19.54 -1.21 1.83
CA ASN A 111 19.39 -1.10 3.29
C ASN A 111 18.65 -2.26 3.95
N MET A 112 18.75 -3.44 3.35
CA MET A 112 18.13 -4.66 3.88
C MET A 112 18.90 -5.29 5.04
N ASN A 113 19.89 -4.61 5.59
CA ASN A 113 20.84 -5.13 6.56
C ASN A 113 20.16 -5.57 7.85
N SER A 114 19.90 -6.84 7.99
CA SER A 114 19.47 -7.48 9.23
C SER A 114 20.48 -8.54 9.63
N VAL A 115 21.30 -8.23 10.63
CA VAL A 115 22.31 -9.17 11.14
C VAL A 115 21.64 -10.43 11.70
N ALA A 116 20.47 -10.29 12.34
CA ALA A 116 19.72 -11.42 12.88
C ALA A 116 19.26 -12.42 11.83
N LEU A 117 18.98 -11.94 10.61
CA LEU A 117 18.51 -12.78 9.50
C LEU A 117 19.62 -13.07 8.48
N GLY A 118 20.85 -12.58 8.69
CA GLY A 118 21.92 -12.71 7.73
C GLY A 118 21.68 -11.95 6.41
N LEU A 119 20.82 -10.93 6.42
CA LEU A 119 20.47 -10.16 5.24
C LEU A 119 21.48 -9.04 4.97
N SER A 120 21.70 -8.77 3.70
CA SER A 120 22.50 -7.66 3.18
C SER A 120 21.75 -7.00 2.02
N ASP A 121 22.28 -5.92 1.48
CA ASP A 121 21.71 -5.27 0.28
C ASP A 121 21.60 -6.20 -0.93
N ALA A 122 22.38 -7.30 -0.96
CA ALA A 122 22.25 -8.33 -1.98
C ALA A 122 21.03 -9.26 -1.77
N SER A 123 20.33 -9.15 -0.65
CA SER A 123 19.20 -10.03 -0.29
C SER A 123 17.86 -9.51 -0.82
N ILE A 124 17.85 -8.86 -1.99
CA ILE A 124 16.63 -8.38 -2.66
C ILE A 124 15.54 -9.46 -2.75
N PRO A 125 15.84 -10.75 -3.00
CA PRO A 125 14.82 -11.80 -2.99
C PRO A 125 14.09 -11.99 -1.66
N ALA A 126 14.61 -11.42 -0.57
CA ALA A 126 13.98 -11.49 0.75
C ALA A 126 12.87 -10.43 0.96
N VAL A 127 12.60 -9.61 -0.03
CA VAL A 127 11.54 -8.59 0.02
C VAL A 127 10.22 -9.17 -0.46
N ILE A 128 9.12 -8.74 0.15
CA ILE A 128 7.78 -9.03 -0.39
C ILE A 128 7.63 -8.33 -1.73
N ASP A 129 7.27 -9.08 -2.76
CA ASP A 129 7.13 -8.59 -4.14
C ASP A 129 5.88 -7.70 -4.30
N ARG A 130 5.80 -6.63 -3.48
CA ARG A 130 4.68 -5.68 -3.49
C ARG A 130 5.14 -4.27 -3.15
N TRP A 131 4.59 -3.33 -3.91
CA TRP A 131 4.75 -1.89 -3.71
C TRP A 131 3.44 -1.24 -3.25
N TRP A 132 3.55 -0.30 -2.33
CA TRP A 132 2.48 0.58 -1.89
C TRP A 132 2.88 2.03 -2.15
N ASP A 133 2.09 2.73 -2.96
CA ASP A 133 2.24 4.16 -3.18
C ASP A 133 1.25 4.87 -2.26
N ILE A 134 1.77 5.63 -1.30
CA ILE A 134 0.96 6.37 -0.31
C ILE A 134 1.43 7.82 -0.34
N THR A 135 0.60 8.67 -0.90
CA THR A 135 0.93 10.09 -1.09
C THR A 135 -0.09 10.98 -0.39
N PRO A 136 0.23 11.55 0.78
CA PRO A 136 -0.61 12.55 1.44
C PRO A 136 -0.38 13.93 0.83
N SER A 137 -1.43 14.77 0.75
CA SER A 137 -1.34 16.15 0.29
C SER A 137 -0.82 17.15 1.35
N ALA A 138 -0.80 16.72 2.60
CA ALA A 138 -0.24 17.46 3.73
C ALA A 138 0.39 16.45 4.70
N PRO A 139 1.42 16.84 5.48
CA PRO A 139 2.05 15.95 6.43
C PRO A 139 1.06 15.36 7.44
N VAL A 140 1.05 14.05 7.56
CA VAL A 140 0.21 13.29 8.50
C VAL A 140 1.05 12.21 9.17
N THR A 141 0.69 11.85 10.38
CA THR A 141 1.25 10.68 11.05
C THR A 141 0.18 9.59 11.11
N ALA A 142 0.57 8.39 10.76
CA ALA A 142 -0.31 7.23 10.76
C ALA A 142 0.47 5.96 11.08
N ASN A 143 -0.21 4.98 11.68
CA ASN A 143 0.23 3.60 11.64
C ASN A 143 -0.35 2.98 10.37
N VAL A 144 0.45 2.20 9.65
CA VAL A 144 0.02 1.59 8.40
C VAL A 144 0.13 0.08 8.52
N THR A 145 -0.97 -0.61 8.19
CA THR A 145 -0.99 -2.07 8.10
C THR A 145 -1.13 -2.47 6.65
N PHE A 146 -0.15 -3.22 6.16
CA PHE A 146 -0.10 -3.73 4.81
C PHE A 146 -0.55 -5.20 4.76
N ARG A 147 -1.16 -5.59 3.63
CA ARG A 147 -1.40 -6.98 3.28
C ARG A 147 -0.69 -7.32 1.98
N TYR A 148 -0.29 -8.56 1.82
CA TYR A 148 0.36 -9.10 0.63
C TYR A 148 -0.17 -10.50 0.34
N ARG A 149 0.02 -11.01 -0.88
CA ARG A 149 -0.28 -12.41 -1.20
C ARG A 149 0.86 -13.32 -0.74
N LEU A 150 0.54 -14.51 -0.27
CA LEU A 150 1.57 -15.48 0.12
C LEU A 150 2.56 -15.79 -1.01
N SER A 151 2.09 -15.77 -2.26
CA SER A 151 2.96 -15.95 -3.45
C SER A 151 3.96 -14.81 -3.66
N GLU A 152 3.80 -13.67 -2.99
CA GLU A 152 4.72 -12.53 -3.03
C GLU A 152 5.83 -12.63 -1.97
N ASN A 153 5.74 -13.61 -1.06
CA ASN A 153 6.78 -13.96 -0.11
C ASN A 153 7.62 -15.11 -0.67
N THR A 154 8.46 -14.82 -1.64
CA THR A 154 9.21 -15.85 -2.38
C THR A 154 10.29 -16.52 -1.55
N THR A 155 10.77 -15.89 -0.49
CA THR A 155 11.78 -16.43 0.44
C THR A 155 11.17 -17.13 1.63
N ASN A 156 9.86 -17.05 1.80
CA ASN A 156 9.11 -17.76 2.84
C ASN A 156 9.54 -17.38 4.28
N TYR A 157 9.94 -16.14 4.51
CA TYR A 157 10.23 -15.63 5.84
C TYR A 157 8.98 -15.54 6.71
N ALA A 158 9.16 -15.69 8.02
CA ALA A 158 8.06 -15.52 8.97
C ALA A 158 7.60 -14.04 9.02
N PRO A 159 6.29 -13.77 9.17
CA PRO A 159 5.79 -12.40 9.25
C PRO A 159 6.44 -11.54 10.35
N ALA A 160 6.90 -12.17 11.44
CA ALA A 160 7.59 -11.47 12.53
C ALA A 160 8.93 -10.85 12.11
N ASP A 161 9.50 -11.30 11.00
CA ASP A 161 10.79 -10.84 10.48
C ASP A 161 10.66 -9.66 9.52
N PHE A 162 9.42 -9.26 9.17
CA PHE A 162 9.19 -8.20 8.20
C PHE A 162 9.28 -6.81 8.84
N GLY A 163 9.95 -5.93 8.13
CA GLY A 163 9.89 -4.48 8.31
C GLY A 163 9.38 -3.81 7.04
N ALA A 164 8.85 -2.61 7.17
CA ALA A 164 8.51 -1.78 6.02
C ALA A 164 9.70 -0.89 5.67
N GLN A 165 9.99 -0.73 4.37
CA GLN A 165 10.95 0.26 3.89
C GLN A 165 10.25 1.36 3.13
N HIS A 166 10.77 2.57 3.26
CA HIS A 166 10.27 3.75 2.60
C HIS A 166 11.27 4.26 1.56
N TRP A 167 10.77 4.56 0.37
CA TRP A 167 11.53 5.28 -0.64
C TRP A 167 11.34 6.79 -0.44
N ASN A 168 12.41 7.50 -0.08
CA ASN A 168 12.35 8.93 0.28
C ASN A 168 12.50 9.88 -0.93
N GLY A 169 12.47 9.33 -2.14
CA GLY A 169 12.66 10.07 -3.39
C GLY A 169 14.07 9.96 -3.99
N SER A 170 15.03 9.43 -3.22
CA SER A 170 16.41 9.26 -3.67
C SER A 170 17.06 7.95 -3.22
N SER A 171 16.66 7.43 -2.09
CA SER A 171 17.20 6.19 -1.50
C SER A 171 16.13 5.48 -0.68
N TRP A 172 16.38 4.22 -0.36
CA TRP A 172 15.60 3.45 0.58
C TRP A 172 16.05 3.77 2.01
N ASP A 173 15.08 4.06 2.86
CA ASP A 173 15.34 4.23 4.29
C ASP A 173 15.60 2.87 4.97
N GLN A 174 16.11 2.89 6.20
CA GLN A 174 16.23 1.67 7.00
C GLN A 174 14.84 1.07 7.28
N PRO A 175 14.72 -0.26 7.34
CA PRO A 175 13.45 -0.89 7.68
C PRO A 175 12.92 -0.42 9.03
N VAL A 176 11.63 -0.15 9.09
CA VAL A 176 10.92 0.27 10.30
C VAL A 176 9.73 -0.66 10.58
N GLY A 177 9.30 -0.68 11.83
CA GLY A 177 8.22 -1.54 12.29
C GLY A 177 8.72 -2.93 12.69
N ALA A 178 7.88 -3.66 13.37
CA ALA A 178 8.12 -5.04 13.78
C ALA A 178 6.86 -5.86 13.57
N GLY A 179 7.04 -6.98 12.90
CA GLY A 179 6.03 -8.01 12.76
C GLY A 179 4.83 -7.61 11.91
N ALA A 180 4.65 -8.28 10.81
CA ALA A 180 3.42 -8.19 10.04
C ALA A 180 2.46 -9.30 10.47
N THR A 181 1.17 -9.01 10.47
CA THR A 181 0.16 -10.06 10.47
C THR A 181 0.25 -10.78 9.13
N ALA A 182 0.18 -12.11 9.15
CA ALA A 182 0.16 -12.89 7.93
C ALA A 182 -0.92 -12.38 6.98
N GLY A 183 -0.56 -12.24 5.73
CA GLY A 183 -1.52 -11.98 4.68
C GLY A 183 -2.52 -13.14 4.56
N GLY A 184 -3.75 -12.82 4.25
CA GLY A 184 -4.78 -13.81 3.95
C GLY A 184 -4.62 -14.37 2.54
#